data_c435213d350eec042d52c93faeb7c794
#
_entry.id   c435213d350eec042d52c93faeb7c794
#
_cell.length_a   1.000
_cell.length_b   1.000
_cell.length_c   1.000
_cell.angle_alpha   90.00
_cell.angle_beta   90.00
_cell.angle_gamma   90.00
#
_symmetry.space_group_name_H-M   'P 1'
#
loop_
_entity.id
_entity.type
_entity.pdbx_description
1 polymer ?
#
loop_
_entity_poly.entity_id
_entity_poly.type
_entity_poly.pdbx_seq_one_letter_code
_entity_poly.pdbx_strand_id
1 'polypeptide(L)'
;MKKTVAFLLAIVYLAALLTGCGGSKKTMEPRAFVDDVLANANFADSLNQLSDDVVAQYYGVDSADYTSAIAYGGTAATAEQIAVFEAKDSAAAERILSALQTFVAEKVEAYKSYGPAAAMSLENAPVKIIGNCVVAVVCADSDSALKVVDQYA
;
A
#
# COMPACT_ATOMS: atom_id res chain seq x y z
N MET A 1 19.78 -37.51 -39.51
CA MET A 1 18.99 -36.28 -39.72
C MET A 1 17.63 -36.25 -39.00
N LYS A 2 16.82 -37.31 -39.04
CA LYS A 2 15.48 -37.30 -38.35
C LYS A 2 15.58 -37.24 -36.81
N LYS A 3 16.60 -37.80 -36.18
CA LYS A 3 16.78 -37.80 -34.71
C LYS A 3 17.28 -36.44 -34.18
N THR A 4 18.09 -35.71 -34.96
CA THR A 4 18.59 -34.38 -34.59
C THR A 4 17.52 -33.30 -34.69
N VAL A 5 16.60 -33.43 -35.67
CA VAL A 5 15.46 -32.52 -35.83
C VAL A 5 14.46 -32.68 -34.67
N ALA A 6 14.21 -33.94 -34.24
CA ALA A 6 13.33 -34.21 -33.10
C ALA A 6 13.88 -33.65 -31.77
N PHE A 7 15.23 -33.68 -31.61
CA PHE A 7 15.88 -33.15 -30.41
C PHE A 7 15.81 -31.60 -30.35
N LEU A 8 15.98 -30.93 -31.49
CA LEU A 8 15.89 -29.50 -31.62
C LEU A 8 14.41 -29.00 -31.37
N LEU A 9 13.42 -29.74 -31.86
CA LEU A 9 12.01 -29.43 -31.62
C LEU A 9 11.65 -29.61 -30.14
N ALA A 10 12.19 -30.59 -29.44
CA ALA A 10 11.97 -30.79 -28.01
C ALA A 10 12.55 -29.65 -27.15
N ILE A 11 13.72 -29.12 -27.52
CA ILE A 11 14.37 -28.00 -26.83
C ILE A 11 13.56 -26.70 -27.01
N VAL A 12 13.03 -26.46 -28.21
CA VAL A 12 12.16 -25.29 -28.48
C VAL A 12 10.84 -25.38 -27.71
N TYR A 13 10.28 -26.58 -27.56
CA TYR A 13 9.05 -26.78 -26.77
C TYR A 13 9.29 -26.58 -25.26
N LEU A 14 10.46 -26.98 -24.76
CA LEU A 14 10.80 -26.82 -23.35
C LEU A 14 11.10 -25.34 -23.00
N ALA A 15 11.68 -24.58 -23.94
CA ALA A 15 11.89 -23.13 -23.78
C ALA A 15 10.59 -22.34 -23.77
N ALA A 16 9.54 -22.80 -24.48
CA ALA A 16 8.23 -22.15 -24.49
C ALA A 16 7.44 -22.34 -23.18
N LEU A 17 7.80 -23.33 -22.35
CA LEU A 17 7.15 -23.55 -21.05
C LEU A 17 7.77 -22.69 -19.93
N LEU A 18 8.91 -22.01 -20.18
CA LEU A 18 9.52 -21.09 -19.22
C LEU A 18 9.07 -19.64 -19.39
N THR A 19 8.23 -19.32 -20.38
CA THR A 19 7.49 -18.06 -20.43
C THR A 19 6.19 -18.18 -19.64
N GLY A 20 6.28 -18.79 -18.45
CA GLY A 20 5.19 -18.94 -17.53
C GLY A 20 5.03 -17.69 -16.66
N CYS A 21 3.87 -17.08 -16.77
CA CYS A 21 3.18 -16.30 -15.73
C CYS A 21 4.00 -15.26 -14.96
N GLY A 22 4.55 -14.31 -15.66
CA GLY A 22 4.63 -12.96 -15.15
C GLY A 22 3.26 -12.31 -15.38
N GLY A 23 2.26 -12.60 -14.55
CA GLY A 23 1.07 -11.76 -14.47
C GLY A 23 1.59 -10.33 -14.25
N SER A 24 1.34 -9.42 -15.19
CA SER A 24 1.67 -8.02 -15.04
C SER A 24 0.94 -7.54 -13.77
N LYS A 25 1.65 -7.48 -12.64
CA LYS A 25 1.12 -6.80 -11.46
C LYS A 25 0.79 -5.40 -11.94
N LYS A 26 -0.48 -5.05 -11.89
CA LYS A 26 -0.96 -3.72 -12.28
C LYS A 26 -0.15 -2.73 -11.44
N THR A 27 0.72 -1.97 -12.08
CA THR A 27 1.54 -0.96 -11.38
C THR A 27 0.60 0.16 -10.97
N MET A 28 0.50 0.41 -9.67
CA MET A 28 -0.22 1.56 -9.16
C MET A 28 0.71 2.78 -9.19
N GLU A 29 0.23 3.91 -9.66
CA GLU A 29 0.96 5.16 -9.61
C GLU A 29 0.64 5.87 -8.27
N PRO A 30 1.64 6.05 -7.35
CA PRO A 30 1.40 6.52 -5.99
C PRO A 30 0.72 7.89 -5.91
N ARG A 31 1.15 8.85 -6.75
CA ARG A 31 0.60 10.20 -6.73
C ARG A 31 -0.86 10.23 -7.19
N ALA A 32 -1.18 9.52 -8.29
CA ALA A 32 -2.55 9.45 -8.80
C ALA A 32 -3.50 8.81 -7.76
N PHE A 33 -3.05 7.78 -7.06
CA PHE A 33 -3.81 7.18 -5.98
C PHE A 33 -4.07 8.17 -4.84
N VAL A 34 -3.04 8.89 -4.37
CA VAL A 34 -3.19 9.87 -3.28
C VAL A 34 -4.14 10.99 -3.69
N ASP A 35 -4.00 11.51 -4.90
CA ASP A 35 -4.86 12.59 -5.41
C ASP A 35 -6.33 12.12 -5.50
N ASP A 36 -6.58 10.87 -5.89
CA ASP A 36 -7.92 10.28 -5.94
C ASP A 36 -8.50 10.06 -4.54
N VAL A 37 -7.70 9.58 -3.59
CA VAL A 37 -8.12 9.43 -2.18
C VAL A 37 -8.45 10.79 -1.57
N LEU A 38 -7.62 11.82 -1.79
CA LEU A 38 -7.88 13.18 -1.30
C LEU A 38 -9.16 13.80 -1.89
N ALA A 39 -9.49 13.45 -3.14
CA ALA A 39 -10.67 13.97 -3.84
C ALA A 39 -11.97 13.24 -3.48
N ASN A 40 -11.92 11.95 -3.14
CA ASN A 40 -13.10 11.09 -3.09
C ASN A 40 -13.34 10.40 -1.73
N ALA A 41 -12.34 10.33 -0.85
CA ALA A 41 -12.56 9.90 0.53
C ALA A 41 -12.99 11.09 1.41
N ASN A 42 -13.88 10.82 2.38
CA ASN A 42 -14.43 11.87 3.24
C ASN A 42 -13.56 12.04 4.49
N PHE A 43 -12.66 13.01 4.45
CA PHE A 43 -11.87 13.43 5.59
C PHE A 43 -12.59 14.52 6.37
N ALA A 44 -12.58 14.44 7.70
CA ALA A 44 -13.08 15.48 8.59
C ALA A 44 -12.04 16.60 8.78
N ASP A 45 -10.77 16.29 8.57
CA ASP A 45 -9.62 17.16 8.77
C ASP A 45 -8.99 17.60 7.44
N SER A 46 -8.25 18.69 7.47
CA SER A 46 -7.39 19.07 6.36
C SER A 46 -6.05 18.33 6.48
N LEU A 47 -5.74 17.51 5.50
CA LEU A 47 -4.49 16.76 5.49
C LEU A 47 -3.35 17.58 4.89
N ASN A 48 -2.17 17.50 5.52
CA ASN A 48 -0.94 18.11 5.05
C ASN A 48 0.07 17.02 4.69
N GLN A 49 0.81 17.23 3.60
CA GLN A 49 1.87 16.30 3.21
C GLN A 49 2.98 16.28 4.25
N LEU A 50 3.38 15.09 4.67
CA LEU A 50 4.53 14.88 5.54
C LEU A 50 5.82 14.99 4.71
N SER A 51 6.89 15.47 5.33
CA SER A 51 8.20 15.53 4.68
C SER A 51 8.84 14.14 4.60
N ASP A 52 9.56 13.86 3.52
CA ASP A 52 10.13 12.54 3.21
C ASP A 52 11.08 12.02 4.31
N ASP A 53 11.77 12.91 5.00
CA ASP A 53 12.73 12.60 6.07
C ASP A 53 12.06 12.02 7.33
N VAL A 54 10.76 12.25 7.54
CA VAL A 54 10.04 11.75 8.72
C VAL A 54 9.14 10.55 8.44
N VAL A 55 8.75 10.31 7.17
CA VAL A 55 7.76 9.29 6.81
C VAL A 55 8.18 7.89 7.27
N ALA A 56 9.42 7.48 6.98
CA ALA A 56 9.93 6.17 7.35
C ALA A 56 9.89 5.94 8.87
N GLN A 57 10.40 6.89 9.63
CA GLN A 57 10.43 6.82 11.10
C GLN A 57 9.02 6.86 11.71
N TYR A 58 8.14 7.70 11.16
CA TYR A 58 6.78 7.89 11.68
C TYR A 58 5.94 6.61 11.57
N TYR A 59 6.05 5.89 10.43
CA TYR A 59 5.33 4.65 10.19
C TYR A 59 6.10 3.38 10.60
N GLY A 60 7.34 3.50 11.07
CA GLY A 60 8.17 2.36 11.44
C GLY A 60 8.57 1.49 10.24
N VAL A 61 8.67 2.08 9.05
CA VAL A 61 9.03 1.40 7.81
C VAL A 61 10.53 1.55 7.55
N ASP A 62 11.21 0.45 7.22
CA ASP A 62 12.63 0.51 6.83
C ASP A 62 12.78 1.19 5.46
N SER A 63 13.59 2.24 5.39
CA SER A 63 13.90 2.94 4.15
C SER A 63 14.55 2.06 3.08
N ALA A 64 15.12 0.93 3.48
CA ALA A 64 15.66 -0.08 2.56
C ALA A 64 14.55 -0.82 1.79
N ASP A 65 13.29 -0.78 2.21
CA ASP A 65 12.20 -1.57 1.65
C ASP A 65 11.39 -0.85 0.56
N TYR A 66 11.49 0.46 0.42
CA TYR A 66 10.73 1.22 -0.58
C TYR A 66 11.61 2.07 -1.49
N THR A 67 11.08 2.44 -2.65
CA THR A 67 11.71 3.33 -3.63
C THR A 67 11.17 4.75 -3.54
N SER A 68 9.90 4.88 -3.17
CA SER A 68 9.23 6.15 -2.93
C SER A 68 8.15 6.01 -1.87
N ALA A 69 7.87 7.11 -1.16
CA ALA A 69 6.76 7.18 -0.22
C ALA A 69 6.06 8.53 -0.33
N ILE A 70 4.73 8.51 -0.19
CA ILE A 70 3.92 9.73 -0.09
C ILE A 70 3.01 9.56 1.12
N ALA A 71 3.04 10.52 2.03
CA ALA A 71 2.18 10.49 3.19
C ALA A 71 1.55 11.86 3.47
N TYR A 72 0.32 11.82 3.94
CA TYR A 72 -0.44 12.98 4.40
C TYR A 72 -0.98 12.69 5.80
N GLY A 73 -0.99 13.68 6.67
CA GLY A 73 -1.53 13.59 8.00
C GLY A 73 -2.42 14.77 8.36
N GLY A 74 -3.47 14.48 9.10
CA GLY A 74 -4.33 15.46 9.74
C GLY A 74 -3.84 15.83 11.13
N THR A 75 -4.77 16.28 11.97
CA THR A 75 -4.47 16.58 13.37
C THR A 75 -4.53 15.34 14.26
N ALA A 76 -3.99 15.45 15.46
CA ALA A 76 -4.08 14.38 16.45
C ALA A 76 -5.52 14.14 16.96
N ALA A 77 -6.49 15.02 16.63
CA ALA A 77 -7.87 14.86 17.06
C ALA A 77 -8.60 13.78 16.26
N THR A 78 -8.30 13.63 14.97
CA THR A 78 -8.97 12.70 14.04
C THR A 78 -8.17 11.46 13.74
N ALA A 79 -6.84 11.50 13.89
CA ALA A 79 -5.88 10.50 13.45
C ALA A 79 -5.93 10.21 11.92
N GLU A 80 -6.58 11.08 11.14
CA GLU A 80 -6.75 10.89 9.70
C GLU A 80 -5.43 11.02 8.96
N GLN A 81 -5.20 10.09 8.01
CA GLN A 81 -3.95 10.04 7.27
C GLN A 81 -4.04 9.17 6.02
N ILE A 82 -3.12 9.41 5.10
CA ILE A 82 -2.86 8.60 3.93
C ILE A 82 -1.37 8.25 3.95
N ALA A 83 -1.03 6.99 3.73
CA ALA A 83 0.35 6.56 3.51
C ALA A 83 0.39 5.62 2.30
N VAL A 84 1.33 5.86 1.41
CA VAL A 84 1.61 5.05 0.23
C VAL A 84 3.11 4.81 0.15
N PHE A 85 3.52 3.57 0.12
CA PHE A 85 4.92 3.16 -0.06
C PHE A 85 5.04 2.31 -1.32
N GLU A 86 5.86 2.71 -2.25
CA GLU A 86 6.23 1.90 -3.41
C GLU A 86 7.33 0.93 -3.01
N ALA A 87 6.98 -0.34 -2.84
CA ALA A 87 7.90 -1.37 -2.38
C ALA A 87 8.91 -1.76 -3.46
N LYS A 88 10.16 -2.06 -3.06
CA LYS A 88 11.20 -2.52 -3.99
C LYS A 88 10.91 -3.88 -4.61
N ASP A 89 10.27 -4.75 -3.84
CA ASP A 89 9.87 -6.10 -4.25
C ASP A 89 8.73 -6.62 -3.39
N SER A 90 8.25 -7.81 -3.67
CA SER A 90 7.12 -8.41 -2.95
C SER A 90 7.44 -8.72 -1.49
N ALA A 91 8.67 -9.08 -1.16
CA ALA A 91 9.07 -9.36 0.22
C ALA A 91 9.14 -8.05 1.03
N ALA A 92 9.61 -6.97 0.42
CA ALA A 92 9.56 -5.62 0.99
C ALA A 92 8.11 -5.15 1.20
N ALA A 93 7.22 -5.41 0.24
CA ALA A 93 5.80 -5.07 0.38
C ALA A 93 5.15 -5.73 1.61
N GLU A 94 5.46 -7.00 1.88
CA GLU A 94 4.96 -7.70 3.06
C GLU A 94 5.52 -7.10 4.38
N ARG A 95 6.81 -6.70 4.40
CA ARG A 95 7.38 -6.03 5.58
C ARG A 95 6.75 -4.66 5.83
N ILE A 96 6.55 -3.87 4.77
CA ILE A 96 5.87 -2.57 4.86
C ILE A 96 4.42 -2.77 5.33
N LEU A 97 3.69 -3.76 4.78
CA LEU A 97 2.33 -4.07 5.22
C LEU A 97 2.29 -4.37 6.72
N SER A 98 3.20 -5.23 7.20
CA SER A 98 3.30 -5.56 8.62
C SER A 98 3.60 -4.33 9.50
N ALA A 99 4.49 -3.44 9.04
CA ALA A 99 4.82 -2.21 9.75
C ALA A 99 3.59 -1.27 9.85
N LEU A 100 2.88 -1.06 8.74
CA LEU A 100 1.67 -0.22 8.72
C LEU A 100 0.53 -0.81 9.57
N GLN A 101 0.35 -2.13 9.56
CA GLN A 101 -0.63 -2.80 10.43
C GLN A 101 -0.28 -2.63 11.91
N THR A 102 1.00 -2.78 12.27
CA THR A 102 1.49 -2.55 13.64
C THR A 102 1.27 -1.09 14.05
N PHE A 103 1.64 -0.15 13.19
CA PHE A 103 1.42 1.28 13.42
C PHE A 103 -0.06 1.59 13.69
N VAL A 104 -0.97 1.08 12.85
CA VAL A 104 -2.41 1.30 13.03
C VAL A 104 -2.90 0.68 14.35
N ALA A 105 -2.47 -0.55 14.68
CA ALA A 105 -2.86 -1.21 15.92
C ALA A 105 -2.39 -0.44 17.18
N GLU A 106 -1.16 0.06 17.18
CA GLU A 106 -0.62 0.89 18.27
C GLU A 106 -1.41 2.21 18.41
N LYS A 107 -1.77 2.83 17.28
CA LYS A 107 -2.61 4.04 17.30
C LYS A 107 -4.01 3.76 17.83
N VAL A 108 -4.64 2.64 17.45
CA VAL A 108 -5.94 2.22 18.01
C VAL A 108 -5.86 2.16 19.54
N GLU A 109 -4.88 1.47 20.09
CA GLU A 109 -4.71 1.37 21.55
C GLU A 109 -4.52 2.74 22.20
N ALA A 110 -3.70 3.61 21.60
CA ALA A 110 -3.48 4.95 22.11
C ALA A 110 -4.76 5.80 22.12
N TYR A 111 -5.61 5.68 21.09
CA TYR A 111 -6.81 6.51 20.97
C TYR A 111 -8.03 5.98 21.74
N LYS A 112 -8.08 4.73 22.15
CA LYS A 112 -9.23 4.13 22.85
C LYS A 112 -9.75 4.93 24.03
N SER A 113 -8.86 5.56 24.80
CA SER A 113 -9.23 6.26 26.04
C SER A 113 -9.64 7.72 25.85
N TYR A 114 -9.13 8.41 24.83
CA TYR A 114 -9.36 9.85 24.67
C TYR A 114 -9.98 10.27 23.32
N GLY A 115 -9.98 9.40 22.33
CA GLY A 115 -10.50 9.66 21.00
C GLY A 115 -11.23 8.45 20.40
N PRO A 116 -12.34 7.95 20.99
CA PRO A 116 -12.96 6.71 20.53
C PRO A 116 -13.45 6.75 19.08
N ALA A 117 -13.82 7.92 18.56
CA ALA A 117 -14.16 8.07 17.14
C ALA A 117 -12.92 7.88 16.23
N ALA A 118 -11.78 8.45 16.61
CA ALA A 118 -10.52 8.25 15.90
C ALA A 118 -10.04 6.80 15.99
N ALA A 119 -10.20 6.15 17.16
CA ALA A 119 -9.92 4.73 17.31
C ALA A 119 -10.73 3.87 16.33
N MET A 120 -12.04 4.16 16.19
CA MET A 120 -12.91 3.45 15.25
C MET A 120 -12.51 3.69 13.79
N SER A 121 -12.09 4.88 13.40
CA SER A 121 -11.56 5.18 12.07
C SER A 121 -10.28 4.38 11.78
N LEU A 122 -9.41 4.26 12.77
CA LEU A 122 -8.18 3.45 12.68
C LEU A 122 -8.49 1.94 12.57
N GLU A 123 -9.41 1.42 13.38
CA GLU A 123 -9.82 -0.01 13.34
C GLU A 123 -10.38 -0.43 11.98
N ASN A 124 -11.06 0.47 11.29
CA ASN A 124 -11.67 0.21 9.98
C ASN A 124 -10.83 0.69 8.79
N ALA A 125 -9.62 1.18 9.04
CA ALA A 125 -8.75 1.70 7.99
C ALA A 125 -8.30 0.61 7.02
N PRO A 126 -8.47 0.78 5.70
CA PRO A 126 -7.86 -0.12 4.73
C PRO A 126 -6.34 -0.02 4.76
N VAL A 127 -5.68 -1.17 5.03
CA VAL A 127 -4.22 -1.34 4.92
C VAL A 127 -3.98 -2.53 4.00
N LYS A 128 -3.51 -2.26 2.77
CA LYS A 128 -3.46 -3.28 1.69
C LYS A 128 -2.22 -3.13 0.81
N ILE A 129 -1.81 -4.24 0.20
CA ILE A 129 -0.90 -4.23 -0.95
C ILE A 129 -1.74 -4.10 -2.22
N ILE A 130 -1.40 -3.13 -3.06
CA ILE A 130 -2.01 -2.88 -4.38
C ILE A 130 -0.90 -2.79 -5.42
N GLY A 131 -0.80 -3.80 -6.28
CA GLY A 131 0.26 -3.87 -7.27
C GLY A 131 1.66 -3.90 -6.63
N ASN A 132 2.43 -2.83 -6.83
CA ASN A 132 3.76 -2.61 -6.26
C ASN A 132 3.76 -1.72 -5.01
N CYS A 133 2.60 -1.24 -4.58
CA CYS A 133 2.48 -0.30 -3.46
C CYS A 133 1.81 -0.92 -2.25
N VAL A 134 2.14 -0.40 -1.08
CA VAL A 134 1.42 -0.67 0.17
C VAL A 134 0.78 0.63 0.62
N VAL A 135 -0.51 0.57 0.90
CA VAL A 135 -1.32 1.74 1.25
C VAL A 135 -1.97 1.59 2.62
N ALA A 136 -2.10 2.71 3.33
CA ALA A 136 -2.95 2.84 4.51
C ALA A 136 -3.75 4.13 4.39
N VAL A 137 -5.08 4.07 4.56
CA VAL A 137 -5.96 5.24 4.52
C VAL A 137 -6.83 5.25 5.77
N VAL A 138 -6.65 6.24 6.60
CA VAL A 138 -7.46 6.47 7.80
C VAL A 138 -8.30 7.72 7.59
N CYS A 139 -9.61 7.59 7.58
CA CYS A 139 -10.54 8.72 7.52
C CYS A 139 -11.80 8.45 8.34
N ALA A 140 -12.55 9.50 8.64
CA ALA A 140 -13.77 9.41 9.45
C ALA A 140 -14.84 8.50 8.80
N ASP A 141 -14.91 8.48 7.46
CA ASP A 141 -15.78 7.61 6.67
C ASP A 141 -14.95 6.50 6.00
N SER A 142 -14.70 5.42 6.73
CA SER A 142 -13.93 4.27 6.24
C SER A 142 -14.52 3.63 4.99
N ASP A 143 -15.84 3.69 4.79
CA ASP A 143 -16.51 3.14 3.60
C ASP A 143 -16.14 3.94 2.35
N SER A 144 -15.98 5.27 2.47
CA SER A 144 -15.53 6.11 1.36
C SER A 144 -14.07 5.79 0.98
N ALA A 145 -13.20 5.59 1.97
CA ALA A 145 -11.83 5.17 1.74
C ALA A 145 -11.75 3.80 1.06
N LEU A 146 -12.52 2.82 1.56
CA LEU A 146 -12.57 1.47 0.97
C LEU A 146 -13.01 1.49 -0.49
N LYS A 147 -14.04 2.31 -0.84
CA LYS A 147 -14.50 2.43 -2.24
C LYS A 147 -13.39 2.92 -3.17
N VAL A 148 -12.58 3.89 -2.73
CA VAL A 148 -11.45 4.37 -3.55
C VAL A 148 -10.36 3.30 -3.64
N VAL A 149 -9.95 2.73 -2.51
CA VAL A 149 -8.90 1.70 -2.44
C VAL A 149 -9.24 0.48 -3.31
N ASP A 150 -10.50 0.03 -3.30
CA ASP A 150 -10.94 -1.15 -4.04
C ASP A 150 -10.99 -0.93 -5.58
N GLN A 151 -10.99 0.31 -6.06
CA GLN A 151 -10.86 0.61 -7.51
C GLN A 151 -9.46 0.30 -8.04
N TYR A 152 -8.46 0.28 -7.17
CA TYR A 152 -7.06 0.01 -7.50
C TYR A 152 -6.64 -1.44 -7.24
N ALA A 153 -7.44 -2.23 -6.53
CA ALA A 153 -7.14 -3.60 -6.09
C ALA A 153 -7.27 -4.68 -7.19
#